data_7dc28e2d3d05951568bbe0a697ff14ac
#
_entry.id   7dc28e2d3d05951568bbe0a697ff14ac
#
_cell.length_a   1.000
_cell.length_b   1.000
_cell.length_c   1.000
_cell.angle_alpha   90.00
_cell.angle_beta   90.00
_cell.angle_gamma   90.00
#
_symmetry.space_group_name_H-M   'P 1'
#
loop_
_entity.id
_entity.type
_entity.pdbx_description
1 polymer ?
#
loop_
_entity_poly.entity_id
_entity_poly.type
_entity_poly.pdbx_seq_one_letter_code
_entity_poly.pdbx_strand_id
1 'polypeptide(L)'
;MIAKLWAAGIALALAPAMPAAADGPPLPFANGDAKQGAPLASKDCVACHARRFDGDADRIYLRADRKVRTPAQLATQISYCNTELGTGYFPDEEEHVAAFLNQQYYHFK
;
A
#
# COMPACT_ATOMS: atom_id res chain seq x y z
N MET A 1 0.05 -66.43 27.80
CA MET A 1 -0.61 -65.12 27.91
C MET A 1 0.13 -64.16 27.01
N ILE A 2 -0.53 -63.69 25.97
CA ILE A 2 0.06 -62.80 25.00
C ILE A 2 -0.27 -61.38 25.48
N ALA A 3 0.75 -60.64 25.91
CA ALA A 3 0.58 -59.21 26.20
C ALA A 3 0.48 -58.48 24.86
N LYS A 4 -0.68 -57.96 24.54
CA LYS A 4 -0.85 -57.07 23.42
C LYS A 4 -0.22 -55.72 23.80
N LEU A 5 0.97 -55.48 23.26
CA LEU A 5 1.56 -54.17 23.27
C LEU A 5 0.80 -53.34 22.24
N TRP A 6 -0.06 -52.47 22.72
CA TRP A 6 -0.63 -51.42 21.89
C TRP A 6 0.43 -50.34 21.77
N ALA A 7 1.11 -50.34 20.62
CA ALA A 7 1.86 -49.17 20.26
C ALA A 7 0.88 -48.08 19.94
N ALA A 8 0.67 -47.17 20.88
CA ALA A 8 -0.03 -45.93 20.59
C ALA A 8 0.83 -45.11 19.67
N GLY A 9 0.55 -45.20 18.37
CA GLY A 9 1.15 -44.30 17.40
C GLY A 9 0.69 -42.88 17.71
N ILE A 10 1.60 -42.08 18.25
CA ILE A 10 1.36 -40.63 18.36
C ILE A 10 1.40 -40.11 16.95
N ALA A 11 0.23 -39.92 16.34
CA ALA A 11 0.13 -39.16 15.12
C ALA A 11 0.49 -37.71 15.45
N LEU A 12 1.72 -37.30 15.14
CA LEU A 12 2.09 -35.90 15.14
C LEU A 12 1.32 -35.27 13.99
N ALA A 13 0.19 -34.62 14.30
CA ALA A 13 -0.47 -33.77 13.34
C ALA A 13 0.42 -32.55 13.13
N LEU A 14 1.18 -32.55 12.04
CA LEU A 14 1.81 -31.34 11.54
C LEU A 14 0.69 -30.39 11.12
N ALA A 15 0.39 -29.43 11.99
CA ALA A 15 -0.44 -28.30 11.58
C ALA A 15 0.27 -27.61 10.40
N PRO A 16 -0.44 -27.34 9.28
CA PRO A 16 0.16 -26.58 8.21
C PRO A 16 0.66 -25.27 8.79
N ALA A 17 1.94 -24.96 8.57
CA ALA A 17 2.48 -23.67 8.93
C ALA A 17 1.68 -22.62 8.18
N MET A 18 0.87 -21.85 8.89
CA MET A 18 0.25 -20.66 8.31
C MET A 18 1.39 -19.72 7.91
N PRO A 19 1.40 -19.20 6.66
CA PRO A 19 2.33 -18.13 6.33
C PRO A 19 2.14 -17.05 7.37
N ALA A 20 3.24 -16.60 7.95
CA ALA A 20 3.22 -15.48 8.87
C ALA A 20 2.44 -14.35 8.18
N ALA A 21 1.36 -13.88 8.81
CA ALA A 21 0.66 -12.71 8.33
C ALA A 21 1.70 -11.62 8.12
N ALA A 22 1.64 -10.93 6.98
CA ALA A 22 2.53 -9.81 6.71
C ALA A 22 2.55 -8.92 7.94
N ASP A 23 3.75 -8.60 8.46
CA ASP A 23 3.95 -7.86 9.68
C ASP A 23 3.24 -6.51 9.58
N GLY A 24 2.27 -6.28 10.45
CA GLY A 24 1.53 -5.04 10.55
C GLY A 24 0.11 -5.08 9.97
N PRO A 25 -0.67 -4.02 10.23
CA PRO A 25 -2.02 -3.88 9.68
C PRO A 25 -1.98 -3.74 8.16
N PRO A 26 -3.07 -4.13 7.45
CA PRO A 26 -3.15 -3.91 6.02
C PRO A 26 -3.02 -2.41 5.70
N LEU A 27 -2.40 -2.12 4.56
CA LEU A 27 -2.28 -0.74 4.06
C LEU A 27 -3.69 -0.16 3.84
N PRO A 28 -3.92 1.14 4.15
CA PRO A 28 -5.23 1.78 3.95
C PRO A 28 -5.68 1.78 2.48
N PHE A 29 -4.76 1.52 1.55
CA PHE A 29 -5.04 1.41 0.12
C PHE A 29 -4.74 0.01 -0.44
N ALA A 30 -4.84 -1.03 0.40
CA ALA A 30 -4.52 -2.41 0.02
C ALA A 30 -5.36 -2.91 -1.16
N ASN A 31 -6.58 -2.42 -1.33
CA ASN A 31 -7.46 -2.76 -2.43
C ASN A 31 -7.27 -1.89 -3.67
N GLY A 32 -6.34 -0.95 -3.63
CA GLY A 32 -6.04 -0.08 -4.75
C GLY A 32 -5.26 -0.81 -5.85
N ASP A 33 -5.55 -0.45 -7.10
CA ASP A 33 -4.84 -0.94 -8.28
C ASP A 33 -3.92 0.15 -8.82
N ALA A 34 -2.62 -0.06 -8.70
CA ALA A 34 -1.61 0.88 -9.17
C ALA A 34 -1.73 1.19 -10.67
N LYS A 35 -2.16 0.22 -11.48
CA LYS A 35 -2.35 0.43 -12.93
C LYS A 35 -3.47 1.41 -13.22
N GLN A 36 -4.53 1.39 -12.43
CA GLN A 36 -5.62 2.35 -12.54
C GLN A 36 -5.24 3.71 -11.96
N GLY A 37 -4.40 3.73 -10.94
CA GLY A 37 -3.91 4.95 -10.30
C GLY A 37 -2.92 5.73 -11.16
N ALA A 38 -2.12 5.06 -11.97
CA ALA A 38 -1.06 5.68 -12.75
C ALA A 38 -1.55 6.83 -13.66
N PRO A 39 -2.59 6.66 -14.51
CA PRO A 39 -3.06 7.76 -15.36
C PRO A 39 -3.69 8.90 -14.56
N LEU A 40 -4.36 8.61 -13.45
CA LEU A 40 -4.95 9.64 -12.60
C LEU A 40 -3.85 10.49 -11.95
N ALA A 41 -2.85 9.84 -11.37
CA ALA A 41 -1.73 10.52 -10.73
C ALA A 41 -0.91 11.33 -11.74
N SER A 42 -0.64 10.79 -12.92
CA SER A 42 0.12 11.48 -13.96
C SER A 42 -0.57 12.76 -14.43
N LYS A 43 -1.90 12.70 -14.57
CA LYS A 43 -2.68 13.85 -15.00
C LYS A 43 -2.80 14.92 -13.93
N ASP A 44 -3.15 14.54 -12.70
CA ASP A 44 -3.60 15.49 -11.69
C ASP A 44 -2.54 15.81 -10.64
N CYS A 45 -1.63 14.89 -10.36
CA CYS A 45 -0.61 15.04 -9.31
C CYS A 45 0.77 15.34 -9.88
N VAL A 46 1.29 14.45 -10.70
CA VAL A 46 2.67 14.51 -11.20
C VAL A 46 2.90 15.76 -12.06
N ALA A 47 1.97 16.07 -12.95
CA ALA A 47 2.08 17.25 -13.82
C ALA A 47 2.11 18.56 -13.03
N CYS A 48 1.29 18.65 -11.98
CA CYS A 48 1.28 19.83 -11.11
C CYS A 48 2.58 19.96 -10.31
N HIS A 49 3.06 18.86 -9.72
CA HIS A 49 4.31 18.85 -8.97
C HIS A 49 5.51 19.15 -9.87
N ALA A 50 5.50 18.66 -11.11
CA ALA A 50 6.56 18.99 -12.08
C ALA A 50 6.66 20.49 -12.34
N ARG A 51 5.52 21.16 -12.46
CA ARG A 51 5.50 22.63 -12.65
C ARG A 51 6.05 23.38 -11.45
N ARG A 52 5.83 22.87 -10.23
CA ARG A 52 6.32 23.47 -8.98
C ARG A 52 7.80 23.27 -8.74
N PHE A 53 8.39 22.20 -9.26
CA PHE A 53 9.76 21.78 -9.00
C PHE A 53 10.62 21.75 -10.28
N ASP A 54 10.39 22.67 -11.19
CA ASP A 54 11.20 22.87 -12.42
C ASP A 54 11.29 21.59 -13.28
N GLY A 55 10.18 20.87 -13.42
CA GLY A 55 10.11 19.66 -14.23
C GLY A 55 10.41 18.38 -13.46
N ASP A 56 10.88 18.47 -12.21
CA ASP A 56 11.18 17.31 -11.37
C ASP A 56 10.01 17.00 -10.42
N ALA A 57 9.01 16.28 -10.91
CA ALA A 57 7.84 15.91 -10.14
C ALA A 57 8.18 14.97 -8.98
N ASP A 58 9.25 14.18 -9.10
CA ASP A 58 9.59 13.17 -8.11
C ASP A 58 10.12 13.78 -6.81
N ARG A 59 10.63 14.99 -6.86
CA ARG A 59 11.21 15.68 -5.71
C ARG A 59 10.30 15.74 -4.49
N ILE A 60 9.02 15.99 -4.71
CA ILE A 60 8.08 16.12 -3.60
C ILE A 60 7.89 14.81 -2.83
N TYR A 61 8.06 13.69 -3.50
CA TYR A 61 7.87 12.37 -2.91
C TYR A 61 9.13 11.83 -2.24
N LEU A 62 10.30 12.19 -2.74
CA LEU A 62 11.58 11.57 -2.39
C LEU A 62 12.46 12.42 -1.47
N ARG A 63 12.16 13.70 -1.30
CA ARG A 63 12.98 14.58 -0.46
C ARG A 63 12.97 14.15 1.01
N ALA A 64 14.07 14.41 1.73
CA ALA A 64 14.24 13.97 3.11
C ALA A 64 13.22 14.59 4.09
N ASP A 65 12.76 15.81 3.81
CA ASP A 65 11.78 16.54 4.62
C ASP A 65 10.33 16.39 4.13
N ARG A 66 10.06 15.37 3.32
CA ARG A 66 8.70 15.13 2.82
C ARG A 66 7.70 14.94 3.96
N LYS A 67 6.48 15.45 3.76
CA LYS A 67 5.41 15.36 4.76
C LYS A 67 4.86 13.95 4.94
N VAL A 68 4.80 13.17 3.87
CA VAL A 68 4.23 11.82 3.88
C VAL A 68 5.32 10.83 4.26
N ARG A 69 5.17 10.24 5.45
CA ARG A 69 6.13 9.28 6.00
C ARG A 69 5.50 7.95 6.40
N THR A 70 4.18 7.85 6.36
CA THR A 70 3.43 6.65 6.70
C THR A 70 2.34 6.39 5.68
N PRO A 71 1.85 5.13 5.57
CA PRO A 71 0.73 4.83 4.67
C PRO A 71 -0.53 5.63 4.98
N ALA A 72 -0.85 5.82 6.25
CA ALA A 72 -2.01 6.62 6.65
C ALA A 72 -1.88 8.08 6.23
N GLN A 73 -0.69 8.65 6.34
CA GLN A 73 -0.42 10.02 5.88
C GLN A 73 -0.56 10.14 4.36
N LEU A 74 -0.14 9.11 3.61
CA LEU A 74 -0.32 9.09 2.16
C LEU A 74 -1.81 9.14 1.79
N ALA A 75 -2.62 8.28 2.38
CA ALA A 75 -4.06 8.26 2.15
C ALA A 75 -4.72 9.59 2.49
N THR A 76 -4.37 10.17 3.63
CA THR A 76 -4.88 11.48 4.08
C THR A 76 -4.49 12.60 3.12
N GLN A 77 -3.23 12.60 2.66
CA GLN A 77 -2.73 13.62 1.74
C GLN A 77 -3.45 13.56 0.39
N ILE A 78 -3.74 12.37 -0.10
CA ILE A 78 -4.47 12.19 -1.36
C ILE A 78 -5.89 12.72 -1.24
N SER A 79 -6.59 12.40 -0.15
CA SER A 79 -7.94 12.94 0.11
C SER A 79 -7.94 14.46 0.22
N TYR A 80 -6.95 15.02 0.89
CA TYR A 80 -6.79 16.47 1.00
C TYR A 80 -6.60 17.10 -0.38
N CYS A 81 -5.69 16.57 -1.20
CA CYS A 81 -5.43 17.09 -2.56
C CYS A 81 -6.64 16.92 -3.46
N ASN A 82 -7.36 15.81 -3.36
CA ASN A 82 -8.60 15.58 -4.11
C ASN A 82 -9.62 16.69 -3.84
N THR A 83 -9.79 17.07 -2.57
CA THR A 83 -10.69 18.14 -2.15
C THR A 83 -10.19 19.50 -2.62
N GLU A 84 -8.93 19.83 -2.37
CA GLU A 84 -8.35 21.14 -2.70
C GLU A 84 -8.29 21.40 -4.21
N LEU A 85 -7.95 20.38 -5.00
CA LEU A 85 -7.81 20.50 -6.45
C LEU A 85 -9.12 20.25 -7.18
N GLY A 86 -10.14 19.74 -6.51
CA GLY A 86 -11.42 19.41 -7.12
C GLY A 86 -11.31 18.34 -8.20
N THR A 87 -10.45 17.33 -8.00
CA THR A 87 -10.22 16.27 -9.00
C THR A 87 -11.42 15.36 -9.19
N GLY A 88 -12.29 15.27 -8.19
CA GLY A 88 -13.51 14.45 -8.27
C GLY A 88 -13.27 12.96 -8.13
N TYR A 89 -12.18 12.54 -7.50
CA TYR A 89 -11.92 11.12 -7.27
C TYR A 89 -12.93 10.53 -6.30
N PHE A 90 -13.45 9.35 -6.65
CA PHE A 90 -14.18 8.51 -5.72
C PHE A 90 -13.20 7.84 -4.74
N PRO A 91 -13.68 7.29 -3.60
CA PRO A 91 -12.79 6.64 -2.63
C PRO A 91 -11.93 5.52 -3.19
N ASP A 92 -12.44 4.73 -4.12
CA ASP A 92 -11.66 3.68 -4.79
C ASP A 92 -10.58 4.26 -5.70
N GLU A 93 -10.84 5.38 -6.35
CA GLU A 93 -9.85 6.07 -7.16
C GLU A 93 -8.73 6.67 -6.31
N GLU A 94 -9.05 7.20 -5.13
CA GLU A 94 -8.03 7.63 -4.16
C GLU A 94 -7.14 6.46 -3.75
N GLU A 95 -7.70 5.28 -3.52
CA GLU A 95 -6.92 4.08 -3.22
C GLU A 95 -6.04 3.65 -4.39
N HIS A 96 -6.53 3.74 -5.62
CA HIS A 96 -5.73 3.45 -6.81
C HIS A 96 -4.54 4.40 -6.95
N VAL A 97 -4.76 5.68 -6.73
CA VAL A 97 -3.69 6.69 -6.75
C VAL A 97 -2.68 6.41 -5.64
N ALA A 98 -3.14 6.10 -4.44
CA ALA A 98 -2.26 5.77 -3.32
C ALA A 98 -1.40 4.53 -3.62
N ALA A 99 -2.00 3.48 -4.18
CA ALA A 99 -1.28 2.27 -4.57
C ALA A 99 -0.20 2.57 -5.61
N PHE A 100 -0.50 3.40 -6.60
CA PHE A 100 0.48 3.81 -7.61
C PHE A 100 1.63 4.61 -6.99
N LEU A 101 1.34 5.63 -6.18
CA LEU A 101 2.36 6.46 -5.56
C LEU A 101 3.23 5.64 -4.60
N ASN A 102 2.63 4.69 -3.88
CA ASN A 102 3.38 3.80 -3.02
C ASN A 102 4.31 2.89 -3.81
N GLN A 103 3.83 2.31 -4.89
CA GLN A 103 4.64 1.44 -5.76
C GLN A 103 5.79 2.20 -6.39
N GLN A 104 5.56 3.41 -6.80
CA GLN A 104 6.52 4.22 -7.55
C GLN A 104 7.53 4.92 -6.64
N TYR A 105 7.10 5.44 -5.48
CA TYR A 105 7.92 6.35 -4.68
C TYR A 105 8.12 5.90 -3.24
N TYR A 106 7.05 5.64 -2.48
CA TYR A 106 7.14 5.49 -1.02
C TYR A 106 7.56 4.11 -0.56
N HIS A 107 7.07 3.07 -1.21
CA HIS A 107 7.38 1.66 -0.89
C HIS A 107 7.04 1.26 0.55
N PHE A 108 5.97 1.79 1.10
CA PHE A 108 5.46 1.37 2.41
C PHE A 108 5.02 -0.09 2.37
N LYS A 109 5.23 -0.81 3.46
CA LYS A 109 4.89 -2.22 3.61
C LYS A 109 3.83 -2.47 4.67
#